data_bed6c0cc92a0a906c46360d4411b180f
#
_entry.id   bed6c0cc92a0a906c46360d4411b180f
#
_cell.length_a   1.000
_cell.length_b   1.000
_cell.length_c   1.000
_cell.angle_alpha   90.00
_cell.angle_beta   90.00
_cell.angle_gamma   90.00
#
_symmetry.space_group_name_H-M   'P 1'
#
loop_
_entity.id
_entity.type
_entity.pdbx_description
1 polymer ?
#
loop_
_entity_poly.entity_id
_entity_poly.type
_entity_poly.pdbx_seq_one_letter_code
_entity_poly.pdbx_strand_id
1 'polypeptide(L)'
;MTADISQQVFSDIQHSIAAFKERNSGYAEWLDQQLQQADFGEQLSRTWFGSHYAKEVCYRQPELFKALVDERAFTLLYADNAFSGRLSHGLQGIDDAGQLDIALRKNRAQEMLRIIWRDVNRLAGLDETTRDVSLLAEASIQQALAFHYRQLSGLYGTPTALVDGVQTPQEMLVLGMGKLGAWELNLSSDIDLIFCYPHSGETCGADKPMDNGEFFTRLARKLIQSIDQMTADGFVFRVDMRLRPYGESGALVLSFGAMEEYYQDQGRDWERYAMIKARVVAGSAEHARHIIDLLRPFTYRRYIDFSAIESLRSMKQMIRKEAKRRGLDNDVKLGAGGIREIEFIAQCFQLIRGGREIQLQERRVQKVLRALAENNCLPAIAVDELLQAYVFLRNTEHAIQAFRDQQSQMLPGDDYPRSVLAFYLGFDDWGLFSTELDRHRHNVSRHFADVITDPEESSEAQELDSRWRELWLGELEPPVALALLQDNGHE
;
A
#
# COMPACT_ATOMS: atom_id res chain seq x y z
N MET A 1 -33.90 -6.51 -13.16
CA MET A 1 -32.76 -5.69 -12.68
C MET A 1 -31.59 -5.71 -13.65
N THR A 2 -31.18 -6.82 -14.24
CA THR A 2 -30.06 -6.91 -15.21
C THR A 2 -30.23 -6.07 -16.47
N ALA A 3 -31.47 -5.97 -17.02
CA ALA A 3 -31.76 -5.09 -18.17
C ALA A 3 -31.62 -3.60 -17.83
N ASP A 4 -31.81 -3.23 -16.57
CA ASP A 4 -31.82 -1.85 -16.10
C ASP A 4 -30.40 -1.27 -16.01
N ILE A 5 -29.43 -2.03 -15.48
CA ILE A 5 -28.01 -1.59 -15.40
C ILE A 5 -27.41 -1.41 -16.80
N SER A 6 -27.62 -2.38 -17.71
CA SER A 6 -27.09 -2.29 -19.05
C SER A 6 -27.68 -1.09 -19.82
N GLN A 7 -28.97 -0.79 -19.63
CA GLN A 7 -29.62 0.35 -20.23
C GLN A 7 -29.15 1.67 -19.63
N GLN A 8 -28.93 1.73 -18.33
CA GLN A 8 -28.37 2.90 -17.65
C GLN A 8 -26.93 3.17 -18.09
N VAL A 9 -26.07 2.14 -18.12
CA VAL A 9 -24.69 2.23 -18.65
C VAL A 9 -24.69 2.79 -20.05
N PHE A 10 -25.51 2.24 -20.93
CA PHE A 10 -25.60 2.69 -22.32
C PHE A 10 -25.99 4.17 -22.41
N SER A 11 -27.03 4.59 -21.69
CA SER A 11 -27.48 5.99 -21.67
C SER A 11 -26.41 6.94 -21.18
N ASP A 12 -25.75 6.61 -20.04
CA ASP A 12 -24.70 7.43 -19.42
C ASP A 12 -23.47 7.58 -20.32
N ILE A 13 -23.11 6.51 -21.05
CA ILE A 13 -21.98 6.53 -21.97
C ILE A 13 -22.28 7.36 -23.21
N GLN A 14 -23.48 7.26 -23.78
CA GLN A 14 -23.87 8.10 -24.93
C GLN A 14 -23.83 9.59 -24.57
N HIS A 15 -24.34 9.96 -23.41
CA HIS A 15 -24.25 11.33 -22.91
C HIS A 15 -22.80 11.77 -22.69
N SER A 16 -21.96 10.88 -22.13
CA SER A 16 -20.54 11.17 -21.90
C SER A 16 -19.79 11.37 -23.22
N ILE A 17 -20.03 10.54 -24.24
CA ILE A 17 -19.41 10.70 -25.56
C ILE A 17 -19.84 12.03 -26.20
N ALA A 18 -21.14 12.36 -26.15
CA ALA A 18 -21.65 13.63 -26.70
C ALA A 18 -21.02 14.85 -26.00
N ALA A 19 -20.96 14.83 -24.66
CA ALA A 19 -20.34 15.89 -23.87
C ALA A 19 -18.82 16.03 -24.11
N PHE A 20 -18.11 14.91 -24.31
CA PHE A 20 -16.68 14.96 -24.71
C PHE A 20 -16.49 15.67 -26.05
N LYS A 21 -17.29 15.30 -27.07
CA LYS A 21 -17.23 15.90 -28.43
C LYS A 21 -17.58 17.37 -28.44
N GLU A 22 -18.59 17.78 -27.66
CA GLU A 22 -18.97 19.18 -27.53
C GLU A 22 -17.84 20.01 -26.89
N ARG A 23 -17.27 19.52 -25.78
CA ARG A 23 -16.19 20.19 -25.05
C ARG A 23 -14.87 20.21 -25.82
N ASN A 24 -14.57 19.14 -26.56
CA ASN A 24 -13.30 18.89 -27.24
C ASN A 24 -13.54 18.70 -28.77
N SER A 25 -14.15 19.68 -29.42
CA SER A 25 -14.57 19.60 -30.84
C SER A 25 -13.45 19.20 -31.82
N GLY A 26 -12.20 19.62 -31.53
CA GLY A 26 -11.04 19.23 -32.34
C GLY A 26 -10.66 17.76 -32.27
N TYR A 27 -11.22 17.00 -31.33
CA TYR A 27 -11.00 15.55 -31.15
C TYR A 27 -12.24 14.71 -31.48
N ALA A 28 -13.34 15.33 -31.87
CA ALA A 28 -14.62 14.64 -32.14
C ALA A 28 -14.50 13.60 -33.25
N GLU A 29 -13.97 13.97 -34.43
CA GLU A 29 -13.77 13.07 -35.56
C GLU A 29 -12.82 11.92 -35.23
N TRP A 30 -11.73 12.21 -34.51
CA TRP A 30 -10.79 11.20 -34.06
C TRP A 30 -11.49 10.17 -33.14
N LEU A 31 -12.28 10.64 -32.17
CA LEU A 31 -13.01 9.73 -31.27
C LEU A 31 -14.00 8.87 -32.04
N ASP A 32 -14.72 9.45 -33.01
CA ASP A 32 -15.66 8.70 -33.87
C ASP A 32 -14.97 7.59 -34.67
N GLN A 33 -13.76 7.85 -35.17
CA GLN A 33 -12.94 6.84 -35.83
C GLN A 33 -12.53 5.70 -34.90
N GLN A 34 -12.12 6.04 -33.64
CA GLN A 34 -11.76 5.02 -32.67
C GLN A 34 -12.96 4.17 -32.23
N LEU A 35 -14.14 4.78 -32.09
CA LEU A 35 -15.39 4.08 -31.73
C LEU A 35 -15.89 3.10 -32.79
N GLN A 36 -15.40 3.17 -34.03
CA GLN A 36 -15.65 2.15 -35.06
C GLN A 36 -14.94 0.82 -34.78
N GLN A 37 -13.89 0.85 -33.91
CA GLN A 37 -13.20 -0.36 -33.44
C GLN A 37 -14.01 -0.94 -32.27
N ALA A 38 -14.57 -2.14 -32.46
CA ALA A 38 -15.49 -2.76 -31.48
C ALA A 38 -14.89 -2.84 -30.07
N ASP A 39 -13.64 -3.30 -29.93
CA ASP A 39 -12.96 -3.46 -28.67
C ASP A 39 -12.73 -2.11 -27.95
N PHE A 40 -12.40 -1.06 -28.71
CA PHE A 40 -12.15 0.26 -28.13
C PHE A 40 -13.43 0.88 -27.56
N GLY A 41 -14.54 0.78 -28.26
CA GLY A 41 -15.85 1.29 -27.82
C GLY A 41 -16.31 0.61 -26.52
N GLU A 42 -16.12 -0.70 -26.40
CA GLU A 42 -16.43 -1.44 -25.17
C GLU A 42 -15.49 -1.03 -24.02
N GLN A 43 -14.19 -1.00 -24.26
CA GLN A 43 -13.20 -0.61 -23.25
C GLN A 43 -13.40 0.82 -22.76
N LEU A 44 -13.68 1.77 -23.67
CA LEU A 44 -14.00 3.14 -23.31
C LEU A 44 -15.23 3.22 -22.42
N SER A 45 -16.29 2.49 -22.79
CA SER A 45 -17.54 2.45 -22.04
C SER A 45 -17.33 1.92 -20.64
N ARG A 46 -16.59 0.80 -20.49
CA ARG A 46 -16.24 0.24 -19.18
C ARG A 46 -15.42 1.21 -18.36
N THR A 47 -14.44 1.88 -18.96
CA THR A 47 -13.55 2.80 -18.25
C THR A 47 -14.28 4.06 -17.80
N TRP A 48 -15.06 4.70 -18.66
CA TRP A 48 -15.76 5.94 -18.32
C TRP A 48 -16.93 5.74 -17.37
N PHE A 49 -17.60 4.59 -17.41
CA PHE A 49 -18.61 4.25 -16.43
C PHE A 49 -17.99 3.83 -15.08
N GLY A 50 -16.95 3.00 -15.12
CA GLY A 50 -16.29 2.47 -13.91
C GLY A 50 -15.42 3.49 -13.17
N SER A 51 -14.88 4.51 -13.86
CA SER A 51 -13.99 5.51 -13.27
C SER A 51 -14.31 6.92 -13.74
N HIS A 52 -14.94 7.69 -12.87
CA HIS A 52 -15.18 9.12 -13.09
C HIS A 52 -13.85 9.89 -13.20
N TYR A 53 -12.82 9.48 -12.45
CA TYR A 53 -11.48 10.07 -12.56
C TYR A 53 -10.89 9.87 -13.95
N ALA A 54 -10.88 8.65 -14.48
CA ALA A 54 -10.35 8.38 -15.82
C ALA A 54 -11.10 9.17 -16.90
N LYS A 55 -12.44 9.25 -16.80
CA LYS A 55 -13.27 10.07 -17.67
C LYS A 55 -12.86 11.55 -17.64
N GLU A 56 -12.71 12.12 -16.45
CA GLU A 56 -12.32 13.52 -16.29
C GLU A 56 -10.91 13.81 -16.83
N VAL A 57 -9.97 12.88 -16.68
CA VAL A 57 -8.63 13.01 -17.29
C VAL A 57 -8.75 13.08 -18.83
N CYS A 58 -9.52 12.20 -19.44
CA CYS A 58 -9.78 12.24 -20.90
C CYS A 58 -10.39 13.58 -21.33
N TYR A 59 -11.33 14.13 -20.54
CA TYR A 59 -12.02 15.38 -20.86
C TYR A 59 -11.12 16.61 -20.72
N ARG A 60 -10.27 16.64 -19.72
CA ARG A 60 -9.39 17.78 -19.42
C ARG A 60 -8.12 17.79 -20.27
N GLN A 61 -7.65 16.61 -20.66
CA GLN A 61 -6.39 16.39 -21.37
C GLN A 61 -6.60 15.48 -22.60
N PRO A 62 -7.41 15.91 -23.60
CA PRO A 62 -7.74 15.08 -24.75
C PRO A 62 -6.51 14.76 -25.62
N GLU A 63 -5.51 15.63 -25.66
CA GLU A 63 -4.22 15.39 -26.32
C GLU A 63 -3.46 14.21 -25.68
N LEU A 64 -3.47 14.12 -24.36
CA LEU A 64 -2.86 13.02 -23.61
C LEU A 64 -3.60 11.71 -23.85
N PHE A 65 -4.94 11.75 -23.82
CA PHE A 65 -5.76 10.58 -24.12
C PHE A 65 -5.49 10.07 -25.54
N LYS A 66 -5.46 10.98 -26.52
CA LYS A 66 -5.14 10.62 -27.91
C LYS A 66 -3.76 9.99 -28.03
N ALA A 67 -2.73 10.58 -27.39
CA ALA A 67 -1.37 10.04 -27.40
C ALA A 67 -1.29 8.61 -26.86
N LEU A 68 -1.98 8.30 -25.74
CA LEU A 68 -2.03 6.95 -25.18
C LEU A 68 -2.66 5.93 -26.12
N VAL A 69 -3.71 6.34 -26.86
CA VAL A 69 -4.35 5.48 -27.87
C VAL A 69 -3.42 5.26 -29.06
N ASP A 70 -2.84 6.32 -29.61
CA ASP A 70 -1.94 6.24 -30.78
C ASP A 70 -0.68 5.40 -30.48
N GLU A 71 -0.12 5.51 -29.28
CA GLU A 71 1.02 4.71 -28.79
C GLU A 71 0.62 3.27 -28.42
N ARG A 72 -0.66 2.92 -28.47
CA ARG A 72 -1.21 1.64 -28.00
C ARG A 72 -0.87 1.34 -26.53
N ALA A 73 -0.67 2.38 -25.72
CA ALA A 73 -0.23 2.24 -24.32
C ALA A 73 -1.21 1.42 -23.46
N PHE A 74 -2.50 1.42 -23.80
CA PHE A 74 -3.52 0.62 -23.10
C PHE A 74 -3.36 -0.89 -23.27
N THR A 75 -2.72 -1.34 -24.35
CA THR A 75 -2.53 -2.78 -24.62
C THR A 75 -1.14 -3.28 -24.25
N LEU A 76 -0.16 -2.37 -24.03
CA LEU A 76 1.21 -2.73 -23.76
C LEU A 76 1.45 -3.04 -22.27
N LEU A 77 2.14 -4.16 -22.01
CA LEU A 77 2.74 -4.45 -20.72
C LEU A 77 4.04 -3.63 -20.60
N TYR A 78 4.17 -2.86 -19.52
CA TYR A 78 5.37 -2.07 -19.27
C TYR A 78 6.44 -2.89 -18.55
N ALA A 79 7.69 -2.72 -18.98
CA ALA A 79 8.86 -3.22 -18.24
C ALA A 79 9.08 -2.37 -16.97
N ASP A 80 9.80 -2.91 -15.99
CA ASP A 80 10.01 -2.26 -14.68
C ASP A 80 10.62 -0.86 -14.76
N ASN A 81 11.46 -0.60 -15.75
CA ASN A 81 12.13 0.69 -15.95
C ASN A 81 11.32 1.68 -16.83
N ALA A 82 10.17 1.28 -17.35
CA ALA A 82 9.41 2.12 -18.28
C ALA A 82 8.92 3.42 -17.64
N PHE A 83 8.38 3.37 -16.43
CA PHE A 83 7.89 4.54 -15.70
C PHE A 83 9.02 5.55 -15.44
N SER A 84 10.16 5.09 -14.95
CA SER A 84 11.33 5.94 -14.70
C SER A 84 11.88 6.54 -16.00
N GLY A 85 11.98 5.76 -17.08
CA GLY A 85 12.48 6.22 -18.39
C GLY A 85 11.57 7.27 -19.03
N ARG A 86 10.25 7.04 -19.03
CA ARG A 86 9.25 7.98 -19.59
C ARG A 86 9.25 9.30 -18.80
N LEU A 87 9.23 9.23 -17.48
CA LEU A 87 9.28 10.42 -16.62
C LEU A 87 10.60 11.18 -16.80
N SER A 88 11.74 10.49 -16.78
CA SER A 88 13.05 11.12 -17.01
C SER A 88 13.12 11.85 -18.37
N HIS A 89 12.55 11.26 -19.42
CA HIS A 89 12.46 11.92 -20.72
C HIS A 89 11.57 13.18 -20.67
N GLY A 90 10.43 13.11 -19.98
CA GLY A 90 9.52 14.25 -19.81
C GLY A 90 10.07 15.38 -18.95
N LEU A 91 11.12 15.12 -18.16
CA LEU A 91 11.79 16.11 -17.31
C LEU A 91 13.06 16.72 -17.95
N GLN A 92 13.41 16.36 -19.17
CA GLN A 92 14.58 16.92 -19.85
C GLN A 92 14.44 18.43 -20.05
N GLY A 93 15.45 19.18 -19.63
CA GLY A 93 15.48 20.65 -19.77
C GLY A 93 14.66 21.41 -18.71
N ILE A 94 14.11 20.73 -17.72
CA ILE A 94 13.41 21.36 -16.59
C ILE A 94 14.41 21.72 -15.50
N ASP A 95 14.53 23.03 -15.20
CA ASP A 95 15.40 23.57 -14.16
C ASP A 95 14.61 24.30 -13.05
N ASP A 96 13.32 24.51 -13.24
CA ASP A 96 12.43 25.20 -12.30
C ASP A 96 11.54 24.19 -11.53
N ALA A 97 11.41 24.39 -10.22
CA ALA A 97 10.62 23.50 -9.37
C ALA A 97 9.12 23.53 -9.69
N GLY A 98 8.56 24.65 -10.11
CA GLY A 98 7.16 24.74 -10.52
C GLY A 98 6.89 23.94 -11.80
N GLN A 99 7.85 23.96 -12.77
CA GLN A 99 7.75 23.13 -13.97
C GLN A 99 7.89 21.64 -13.63
N LEU A 100 8.77 21.27 -12.68
CA LEU A 100 8.85 19.92 -12.17
C LEU A 100 7.49 19.45 -11.62
N ASP A 101 6.88 20.27 -10.77
CA ASP A 101 5.60 19.95 -10.12
C ASP A 101 4.47 19.73 -11.14
N ILE A 102 4.40 20.54 -12.19
CA ILE A 102 3.44 20.37 -13.31
C ILE A 102 3.73 19.07 -14.06
N ALA A 103 4.99 18.81 -14.40
CA ALA A 103 5.37 17.63 -15.17
C ALA A 103 5.09 16.32 -14.42
N LEU A 104 5.35 16.28 -13.09
CA LEU A 104 5.06 15.13 -12.25
C LEU A 104 3.54 14.81 -12.22
N ARG A 105 2.69 15.83 -12.10
CA ARG A 105 1.24 15.66 -12.06
C ARG A 105 0.67 15.25 -13.42
N LYS A 106 1.19 15.82 -14.49
CA LYS A 106 0.82 15.42 -15.85
C LYS A 106 1.21 13.96 -16.12
N ASN A 107 2.42 13.56 -15.73
CA ASN A 107 2.85 12.16 -15.84
C ASN A 107 1.96 11.23 -15.00
N ARG A 108 1.61 11.61 -13.76
CA ARG A 108 0.67 10.83 -12.94
C ARG A 108 -0.68 10.67 -13.63
N ALA A 109 -1.26 11.74 -14.16
CA ALA A 109 -2.55 11.69 -14.83
C ALA A 109 -2.50 10.72 -16.03
N GLN A 110 -1.43 10.77 -16.81
CA GLN A 110 -1.19 9.90 -17.96
C GLN A 110 -1.09 8.44 -17.56
N GLU A 111 -0.22 8.11 -16.62
CA GLU A 111 0.04 6.73 -16.24
C GLU A 111 -1.12 6.15 -15.44
N MET A 112 -1.79 6.93 -14.58
CA MET A 112 -2.97 6.47 -13.86
C MET A 112 -4.16 6.19 -14.80
N LEU A 113 -4.34 7.00 -15.85
CA LEU A 113 -5.36 6.71 -16.88
C LEU A 113 -5.07 5.36 -17.56
N ARG A 114 -3.79 5.10 -17.92
CA ARG A 114 -3.38 3.81 -18.48
C ARG A 114 -3.63 2.65 -17.51
N ILE A 115 -3.20 2.79 -16.26
CA ILE A 115 -3.34 1.74 -15.24
C ILE A 115 -4.80 1.43 -14.97
N ILE A 116 -5.65 2.44 -14.76
CA ILE A 116 -7.09 2.27 -14.53
C ILE A 116 -7.76 1.64 -15.74
N TRP A 117 -7.42 2.08 -16.97
CA TRP A 117 -7.96 1.49 -18.19
C TRP A 117 -7.68 -0.02 -18.25
N ARG A 118 -6.45 -0.42 -17.97
CA ARG A 118 -6.05 -1.83 -18.00
C ARG A 118 -6.71 -2.64 -16.89
N ASP A 119 -6.83 -2.07 -15.69
CA ASP A 119 -7.45 -2.74 -14.53
C ASP A 119 -8.95 -2.97 -14.75
N VAL A 120 -9.71 -1.94 -15.10
CA VAL A 120 -11.17 -2.04 -15.30
C VAL A 120 -11.55 -2.95 -16.48
N ASN A 121 -10.73 -2.97 -17.52
CA ASN A 121 -10.94 -3.81 -18.70
C ASN A 121 -10.33 -5.22 -18.56
N ARG A 122 -9.81 -5.59 -17.39
CA ARG A 122 -9.18 -6.89 -17.12
C ARG A 122 -8.04 -7.23 -18.08
N LEU A 123 -7.38 -6.21 -18.63
CA LEU A 123 -6.14 -6.35 -19.40
C LEU A 123 -4.92 -6.52 -18.49
N ALA A 124 -5.04 -6.12 -17.22
CA ALA A 124 -4.07 -6.30 -16.14
C ALA A 124 -4.71 -7.11 -15.00
N GLY A 125 -3.92 -8.00 -14.39
CA GLY A 125 -4.28 -8.62 -13.12
C GLY A 125 -3.87 -7.74 -11.93
N LEU A 126 -4.28 -8.12 -10.70
CA LEU A 126 -3.97 -7.39 -9.47
C LEU A 126 -2.47 -7.12 -9.33
N ASP A 127 -1.62 -8.12 -9.56
CA ASP A 127 -0.17 -7.99 -9.40
C ASP A 127 0.43 -6.95 -10.36
N GLU A 128 -0.06 -6.88 -11.60
CA GLU A 128 0.37 -5.87 -12.57
C GLU A 128 -0.09 -4.48 -12.13
N THR A 129 -1.38 -4.31 -11.83
CA THR A 129 -1.94 -3.02 -11.42
C THR A 129 -1.22 -2.44 -10.21
N THR A 130 -1.03 -3.23 -9.15
CA THR A 130 -0.37 -2.76 -7.90
C THR A 130 1.11 -2.50 -8.09
N ARG A 131 1.79 -3.34 -8.90
CA ARG A 131 3.19 -3.10 -9.30
C ARG A 131 3.34 -1.81 -10.10
N ASP A 132 2.49 -1.58 -11.10
CA ASP A 132 2.57 -0.40 -11.96
C ASP A 132 2.34 0.89 -11.17
N VAL A 133 1.36 0.93 -10.24
CA VAL A 133 1.16 2.07 -9.34
C VAL A 133 2.38 2.29 -8.43
N SER A 134 2.96 1.21 -7.91
CA SER A 134 4.15 1.30 -7.05
C SER A 134 5.37 1.82 -7.82
N LEU A 135 5.60 1.36 -9.04
CA LEU A 135 6.69 1.83 -9.90
C LEU A 135 6.50 3.29 -10.34
N LEU A 136 5.26 3.72 -10.56
CA LEU A 136 4.95 5.13 -10.81
C LEU A 136 5.31 6.01 -9.61
N ALA A 137 4.97 5.57 -8.40
CA ALA A 137 5.34 6.26 -7.16
C ALA A 137 6.87 6.32 -6.99
N GLU A 138 7.57 5.21 -7.19
CA GLU A 138 9.03 5.13 -7.11
C GLU A 138 9.70 6.07 -8.13
N ALA A 139 9.28 6.05 -9.39
CA ALA A 139 9.80 6.92 -10.42
C ALA A 139 9.61 8.40 -10.07
N SER A 140 8.44 8.76 -9.55
CA SER A 140 8.14 10.13 -9.11
C SER A 140 9.02 10.57 -7.95
N ILE A 141 9.20 9.71 -6.93
CA ILE A 141 10.09 9.97 -5.78
C ILE A 141 11.53 10.13 -6.24
N GLN A 142 12.05 9.22 -7.06
CA GLN A 142 13.45 9.22 -7.52
C GLN A 142 13.76 10.47 -8.33
N GLN A 143 12.90 10.86 -9.28
CA GLN A 143 13.13 12.03 -10.12
C GLN A 143 13.02 13.35 -9.34
N ALA A 144 12.03 13.47 -8.45
CA ALA A 144 11.89 14.65 -7.60
C ALA A 144 13.05 14.77 -6.60
N LEU A 145 13.50 13.66 -6.01
CA LEU A 145 14.66 13.60 -5.12
C LEU A 145 15.93 14.06 -5.83
N ALA A 146 16.22 13.51 -7.00
CA ALA A 146 17.39 13.84 -7.80
C ALA A 146 17.38 15.32 -8.23
N PHE A 147 16.23 15.85 -8.62
CA PHE A 147 16.07 17.26 -8.99
C PHE A 147 16.38 18.17 -7.80
N HIS A 148 15.73 17.97 -6.65
CA HIS A 148 15.93 18.84 -5.49
C HIS A 148 17.32 18.67 -4.86
N TYR A 149 17.91 17.49 -4.92
CA TYR A 149 19.30 17.29 -4.48
C TYR A 149 20.27 18.15 -5.29
N ARG A 150 20.15 18.15 -6.63
CA ARG A 150 20.99 19.01 -7.50
C ARG A 150 20.80 20.50 -7.20
N GLN A 151 19.55 20.93 -7.05
CA GLN A 151 19.22 22.33 -6.73
C GLN A 151 19.84 22.77 -5.40
N LEU A 152 19.67 21.96 -4.34
CA LEU A 152 20.19 22.28 -3.02
C LEU A 152 21.71 22.19 -2.97
N SER A 153 22.32 21.21 -3.66
CA SER A 153 23.78 21.11 -3.74
C SER A 153 24.42 22.31 -4.46
N GLY A 154 23.75 22.88 -5.47
CA GLY A 154 24.15 24.11 -6.11
C GLY A 154 24.11 25.35 -5.20
N LEU A 155 23.20 25.35 -4.20
CA LEU A 155 23.01 26.46 -3.26
C LEU A 155 23.88 26.34 -2.00
N TYR A 156 24.00 25.13 -1.45
CA TYR A 156 24.57 24.89 -0.12
C TYR A 156 25.81 24.00 -0.12
N GLY A 157 26.29 23.59 -1.29
CA GLY A 157 27.37 22.62 -1.43
C GLY A 157 26.85 21.18 -1.36
N THR A 158 27.73 20.23 -1.71
CA THR A 158 27.42 18.80 -1.68
C THR A 158 27.56 18.24 -0.26
N PRO A 159 26.58 17.57 0.32
CA PRO A 159 26.72 16.93 1.63
C PRO A 159 27.79 15.83 1.56
N THR A 160 28.71 15.83 2.51
CA THR A 160 29.87 14.92 2.55
C THR A 160 30.11 14.42 3.97
N ALA A 161 30.78 13.28 4.06
CA ALA A 161 31.28 12.74 5.33
C ALA A 161 32.67 12.13 5.14
N LEU A 162 33.46 12.07 6.23
CA LEU A 162 34.75 11.39 6.22
C LEU A 162 34.52 9.88 6.45
N VAL A 163 34.66 9.08 5.38
CA VAL A 163 34.50 7.62 5.44
C VAL A 163 35.89 7.01 5.14
N ASP A 164 36.42 6.23 6.06
CA ASP A 164 37.76 5.62 5.97
C ASP A 164 38.87 6.63 5.62
N GLY A 165 38.74 7.87 6.10
CA GLY A 165 39.70 8.95 5.84
C GLY A 165 39.51 9.65 4.50
N VAL A 166 38.47 9.32 3.73
CA VAL A 166 38.14 9.93 2.44
C VAL A 166 36.86 10.75 2.53
N GLN A 167 36.90 11.99 2.03
CA GLN A 167 35.70 12.83 1.91
C GLN A 167 34.75 12.24 0.85
N THR A 168 33.64 11.69 1.31
CA THR A 168 32.70 10.95 0.45
C THR A 168 31.34 11.68 0.39
N PRO A 169 30.79 11.95 -0.82
CA PRO A 169 29.46 12.51 -0.96
C PRO A 169 28.41 11.64 -0.30
N GLN A 170 27.43 12.29 0.33
CA GLN A 170 26.31 11.61 1.00
C GLN A 170 25.04 11.78 0.19
N GLU A 171 24.15 10.80 0.29
CA GLU A 171 22.82 10.79 -0.34
C GLU A 171 21.72 10.59 0.68
N MET A 172 20.50 10.97 0.33
CA MET A 172 19.31 10.62 1.10
C MET A 172 18.67 9.37 0.52
N LEU A 173 18.37 8.39 1.38
CA LEU A 173 17.60 7.22 1.03
C LEU A 173 16.16 7.42 1.45
N VAL A 174 15.26 6.86 0.65
CA VAL A 174 13.83 6.82 0.93
C VAL A 174 13.40 5.37 1.09
N LEU A 175 12.92 5.02 2.28
CA LEU A 175 12.27 3.75 2.53
C LEU A 175 10.77 3.91 2.26
N GLY A 176 10.23 3.09 1.36
CA GLY A 176 8.80 2.89 1.20
C GLY A 176 8.34 1.82 2.16
N MET A 177 7.32 2.16 2.95
CA MET A 177 6.72 1.29 3.94
C MET A 177 5.39 0.71 3.43
N GLY A 178 4.80 -0.18 4.18
CA GLY A 178 3.47 -0.70 3.90
C GLY A 178 3.29 -1.23 2.46
N LYS A 179 2.23 -0.81 1.79
CA LYS A 179 1.90 -1.26 0.43
C LYS A 179 2.96 -0.86 -0.61
N LEU A 180 3.54 0.35 -0.50
CA LEU A 180 4.62 0.78 -1.41
C LEU A 180 5.85 -0.12 -1.28
N GLY A 181 6.26 -0.42 -0.05
CA GLY A 181 7.42 -1.29 0.19
C GLY A 181 7.24 -2.70 -0.37
N ALA A 182 6.02 -3.19 -0.43
CA ALA A 182 5.67 -4.52 -0.95
C ALA A 182 5.31 -4.56 -2.44
N TRP A 183 5.38 -3.47 -3.19
CA TRP A 183 4.84 -3.32 -4.55
C TRP A 183 3.34 -3.65 -4.63
N GLU A 184 2.60 -3.33 -3.58
CA GLU A 184 1.17 -3.61 -3.45
C GLU A 184 0.33 -2.33 -3.37
N LEU A 185 0.81 -1.20 -3.93
CA LEU A 185 0.12 0.08 -3.83
C LEU A 185 -1.21 0.04 -4.60
N ASN A 186 -2.27 0.58 -4.00
CA ASN A 186 -3.58 0.69 -4.64
C ASN A 186 -3.66 1.92 -5.55
N LEU A 187 -4.74 2.01 -6.34
CA LEU A 187 -5.00 3.11 -7.26
C LEU A 187 -5.04 4.48 -6.57
N SER A 188 -5.55 4.56 -5.34
CA SER A 188 -5.59 5.81 -4.55
C SER A 188 -5.21 5.55 -3.10
N SER A 189 -3.94 5.24 -2.87
CA SER A 189 -3.33 5.10 -1.55
C SER A 189 -2.43 6.29 -1.22
N ASP A 190 -2.22 6.54 0.08
CA ASP A 190 -1.05 7.24 0.56
C ASP A 190 0.20 6.36 0.43
N ILE A 191 1.35 7.01 0.42
CA ILE A 191 2.67 6.38 0.48
C ILE A 191 3.29 6.69 1.83
N ASP A 192 3.54 5.63 2.61
CA ASP A 192 4.24 5.74 3.89
C ASP A 192 5.75 5.77 3.62
N LEU A 193 6.44 6.81 4.10
CA LEU A 193 7.87 7.01 3.84
C LEU A 193 8.68 7.20 5.12
N ILE A 194 9.93 6.74 5.10
CA ILE A 194 10.96 7.05 6.10
C ILE A 194 12.20 7.51 5.36
N PHE A 195 12.82 8.61 5.82
CA PHE A 195 14.02 9.17 5.21
C PHE A 195 15.24 8.94 6.09
N CYS A 196 16.35 8.56 5.45
CA CYS A 196 17.61 8.38 6.16
C CYS A 196 18.81 8.71 5.25
N TYR A 197 19.99 8.84 5.87
CA TYR A 197 21.26 9.06 5.17
C TYR A 197 22.41 8.33 5.88
N PRO A 198 23.51 7.97 5.15
CA PRO A 198 24.53 7.11 5.73
C PRO A 198 25.29 7.73 6.91
N HIS A 199 25.94 8.89 6.73
CA HIS A 199 26.84 9.44 7.72
C HIS A 199 26.61 10.93 7.97
N SER A 200 26.74 11.32 9.26
CA SER A 200 26.79 12.72 9.67
C SER A 200 28.05 13.40 9.11
N GLY A 201 27.98 14.70 8.86
CA GLY A 201 29.04 15.49 8.31
C GLY A 201 28.51 16.86 7.88
N GLU A 202 29.22 17.52 6.99
CA GLU A 202 28.89 18.86 6.52
C GLU A 202 28.98 18.95 4.98
N THR A 203 28.29 19.93 4.39
CA THR A 203 28.38 20.19 2.97
C THR A 203 29.74 20.78 2.60
N CYS A 204 30.24 20.44 1.41
CA CYS A 204 31.48 20.96 0.83
C CYS A 204 31.19 21.72 -0.48
N GLY A 205 31.96 22.77 -0.75
CA GLY A 205 31.86 23.54 -2.00
C GLY A 205 30.97 24.78 -1.94
N ALA A 206 30.50 25.18 -0.74
CA ALA A 206 29.82 26.46 -0.52
C ALA A 206 30.62 27.34 0.47
N ASP A 207 30.32 28.65 0.49
CA ASP A 207 30.98 29.61 1.39
C ASP A 207 30.75 29.32 2.87
N LYS A 208 29.58 28.72 3.20
CA LYS A 208 29.22 28.34 4.56
C LYS A 208 28.78 26.86 4.57
N PRO A 209 29.57 25.97 5.19
CA PRO A 209 29.17 24.60 5.39
C PRO A 209 27.84 24.49 6.13
N MET A 210 27.03 23.47 5.79
CA MET A 210 25.76 23.15 6.44
C MET A 210 25.83 21.71 6.95
N ASP A 211 25.30 21.46 8.13
CA ASP A 211 25.15 20.09 8.67
C ASP A 211 24.33 19.19 7.72
N ASN A 212 24.76 17.94 7.52
CA ASN A 212 24.10 16.99 6.63
C ASN A 212 22.64 16.74 7.04
N GLY A 213 22.33 16.66 8.35
CA GLY A 213 20.97 16.49 8.83
C GLY A 213 20.07 17.68 8.48
N GLU A 214 20.62 18.90 8.53
CA GLU A 214 19.90 20.10 8.09
C GLU A 214 19.68 20.09 6.56
N PHE A 215 20.72 19.77 5.78
CA PHE A 215 20.62 19.65 4.34
C PHE A 215 19.55 18.64 3.92
N PHE A 216 19.59 17.42 4.46
CA PHE A 216 18.64 16.39 4.14
C PHE A 216 17.23 16.68 4.66
N THR A 217 17.07 17.39 5.78
CA THR A 217 15.76 17.87 6.24
C THR A 217 15.15 18.87 5.25
N ARG A 218 15.94 19.77 4.68
CA ARG A 218 15.48 20.70 3.63
C ARG A 218 15.10 19.96 2.36
N LEU A 219 15.91 18.97 1.96
CA LEU A 219 15.67 18.11 0.80
C LEU A 219 14.36 17.33 0.95
N ALA A 220 14.17 16.70 2.11
CA ALA A 220 12.95 15.93 2.42
C ALA A 220 11.67 16.79 2.37
N ARG A 221 11.71 18.01 2.90
CA ARG A 221 10.57 18.94 2.83
C ARG A 221 10.21 19.31 1.40
N LYS A 222 11.22 19.56 0.53
CA LYS A 222 10.99 19.86 -0.88
C LYS A 222 10.43 18.65 -1.63
N LEU A 223 10.96 17.46 -1.35
CA LEU A 223 10.44 16.20 -1.91
C LEU A 223 8.96 15.99 -1.54
N ILE A 224 8.64 16.08 -0.25
CA ILE A 224 7.24 15.94 0.22
C ILE A 224 6.35 16.97 -0.47
N GLN A 225 6.79 18.24 -0.55
CA GLN A 225 6.02 19.30 -1.19
C GLN A 225 5.71 18.97 -2.66
N SER A 226 6.70 18.55 -3.46
CA SER A 226 6.50 18.21 -4.86
C SER A 226 5.55 17.01 -5.06
N ILE A 227 5.59 16.02 -4.15
CA ILE A 227 4.79 14.80 -4.27
C ILE A 227 3.37 14.98 -3.72
N ASP A 228 3.20 15.61 -2.55
CA ASP A 228 1.93 15.64 -1.80
C ASP A 228 1.07 16.88 -2.06
N GLN A 229 1.70 18.02 -2.41
CA GLN A 229 0.96 19.28 -2.51
C GLN A 229 -0.15 19.22 -3.57
N MET A 230 -1.38 19.57 -3.17
CA MET A 230 -2.50 19.77 -4.09
C MET A 230 -2.33 21.09 -4.87
N THR A 231 -2.42 21.01 -6.19
CA THR A 231 -2.38 22.16 -7.12
C THR A 231 -3.60 22.14 -8.05
N ALA A 232 -3.67 23.08 -8.99
CA ALA A 232 -4.68 23.07 -10.06
C ALA A 232 -4.63 21.79 -10.91
N ASP A 233 -3.43 21.18 -11.05
CA ASP A 233 -3.19 19.94 -11.78
C ASP A 233 -3.36 18.67 -10.91
N GLY A 234 -3.80 18.81 -9.65
CA GLY A 234 -3.95 17.74 -8.69
C GLY A 234 -2.70 17.53 -7.81
N PHE A 235 -2.48 16.29 -7.38
CA PHE A 235 -1.33 15.84 -6.58
C PHE A 235 -0.62 14.67 -7.28
N VAL A 236 0.58 14.29 -6.82
CA VAL A 236 1.26 13.08 -7.31
C VAL A 236 0.89 11.88 -6.43
N PHE A 237 1.24 11.89 -5.15
CA PHE A 237 0.79 10.93 -4.14
C PHE A 237 0.66 11.62 -2.79
N ARG A 238 -0.33 11.22 -1.98
CA ARG A 238 -0.41 11.64 -0.58
C ARG A 238 0.73 10.98 0.21
N VAL A 239 1.45 11.76 1.02
CA VAL A 239 2.63 11.29 1.76
C VAL A 239 2.30 11.18 3.24
N ASP A 240 2.57 10.00 3.83
CA ASP A 240 2.47 9.76 5.27
C ASP A 240 3.85 9.51 5.88
N MET A 241 4.23 10.33 6.87
CA MET A 241 5.51 10.25 7.56
C MET A 241 5.39 9.72 9.00
N ARG A 242 4.21 9.23 9.42
CA ARG A 242 3.96 8.83 10.81
C ARG A 242 4.68 7.56 11.25
N LEU A 243 5.10 6.72 10.32
CA LEU A 243 5.87 5.50 10.60
C LEU A 243 7.35 5.75 10.88
N ARG A 244 7.85 7.01 10.77
CA ARG A 244 9.24 7.33 11.10
C ARG A 244 9.52 7.22 12.59
N PRO A 245 10.78 6.97 13.01
CA PRO A 245 11.17 6.96 14.42
C PRO A 245 10.63 8.15 15.21
N TYR A 246 10.07 7.90 16.39
CA TYR A 246 9.36 8.86 17.24
C TYR A 246 8.09 9.50 16.60
N GLY A 247 7.62 9.02 15.44
CA GLY A 247 6.42 9.52 14.78
C GLY A 247 6.49 11.01 14.46
N GLU A 248 5.43 11.77 14.73
CA GLU A 248 5.35 13.20 14.41
C GLU A 248 6.33 14.07 15.21
N SER A 249 6.75 13.63 16.41
CA SER A 249 7.70 14.34 17.26
C SER A 249 9.17 14.10 16.88
N GLY A 250 9.45 13.07 16.06
CA GLY A 250 10.80 12.72 15.64
C GLY A 250 11.36 13.60 14.52
N ALA A 251 12.67 13.56 14.35
CA ALA A 251 13.33 14.19 13.21
C ALA A 251 12.79 13.64 11.89
N LEU A 252 12.69 14.51 10.87
CA LEU A 252 12.16 14.12 9.55
C LEU A 252 13.12 13.18 8.83
N VAL A 253 14.43 13.32 9.05
CA VAL A 253 15.49 12.51 8.44
C VAL A 253 16.47 12.11 9.52
N LEU A 254 16.94 10.86 9.53
CA LEU A 254 17.88 10.31 10.50
C LEU A 254 19.11 9.74 9.80
N SER A 255 20.29 9.82 10.45
CA SER A 255 21.45 9.04 10.01
C SER A 255 21.22 7.54 10.28
N PHE A 256 21.96 6.68 9.56
CA PHE A 256 21.89 5.22 9.79
C PHE A 256 22.19 4.87 11.25
N GLY A 257 23.20 5.49 11.86
CA GLY A 257 23.53 5.26 13.27
C GLY A 257 22.39 5.65 14.20
N ALA A 258 21.74 6.78 13.98
CA ALA A 258 20.59 7.19 14.79
C ALA A 258 19.36 6.27 14.59
N MET A 259 19.16 5.73 13.39
CA MET A 259 18.13 4.73 13.14
C MET A 259 18.44 3.41 13.86
N GLU A 260 19.69 2.95 13.81
CA GLU A 260 20.12 1.73 14.50
C GLU A 260 19.90 1.84 16.01
N GLU A 261 20.38 2.92 16.62
CA GLU A 261 20.19 3.19 18.05
C GLU A 261 18.69 3.21 18.42
N TYR A 262 17.87 3.90 17.63
CA TYR A 262 16.43 3.95 17.90
C TYR A 262 15.78 2.57 17.88
N TYR A 263 16.00 1.77 16.83
CA TYR A 263 15.34 0.46 16.72
C TYR A 263 15.89 -0.59 17.68
N GLN A 264 17.14 -0.44 18.14
CA GLN A 264 17.71 -1.29 19.20
C GLN A 264 17.12 -0.98 20.57
N ASP A 265 16.98 0.30 20.90
CA ASP A 265 16.65 0.73 22.27
C ASP A 265 15.17 1.06 22.48
N GLN A 266 14.51 1.63 21.47
CA GLN A 266 13.16 2.19 21.57
C GLN A 266 12.14 1.53 20.64
N GLY A 267 12.59 0.69 19.71
CA GLY A 267 11.73 0.07 18.69
C GLY A 267 10.61 -0.79 19.29
N ARG A 268 9.37 -0.54 18.88
CA ARG A 268 8.16 -1.19 19.40
C ARG A 268 7.70 -2.32 18.50
N ASP A 269 6.89 -3.24 19.01
CA ASP A 269 6.37 -4.39 18.24
C ASP A 269 5.56 -3.99 17.01
N TRP A 270 4.77 -2.91 17.07
CA TRP A 270 4.04 -2.43 15.90
C TRP A 270 4.96 -1.85 14.82
N GLU A 271 6.10 -1.26 15.17
CA GLU A 271 7.12 -0.81 14.21
C GLU A 271 7.83 -2.00 13.59
N ARG A 272 8.10 -3.03 14.39
CA ARG A 272 8.63 -4.30 13.91
C ARG A 272 7.70 -4.93 12.87
N TYR A 273 6.39 -4.91 13.13
CA TYR A 273 5.36 -5.35 12.17
C TYR A 273 5.37 -4.51 10.88
N ALA A 274 5.48 -3.18 10.99
CA ALA A 274 5.55 -2.29 9.84
C ALA A 274 6.82 -2.49 9.00
N MET A 275 7.97 -2.78 9.66
CA MET A 275 9.27 -3.01 9.00
C MET A 275 9.32 -4.24 8.11
N ILE A 276 8.43 -5.21 8.26
CA ILE A 276 8.34 -6.39 7.39
C ILE A 276 8.27 -5.98 5.91
N LYS A 277 7.51 -4.93 5.61
CA LYS A 277 7.29 -4.43 4.25
C LYS A 277 8.27 -3.33 3.84
N ALA A 278 9.22 -2.93 4.69
CA ALA A 278 10.17 -1.86 4.38
C ALA A 278 11.07 -2.20 3.19
N ARG A 279 11.21 -1.25 2.26
CA ARG A 279 12.08 -1.36 1.08
C ARG A 279 12.60 0.02 0.69
N VAL A 280 13.87 0.11 0.29
CA VAL A 280 14.41 1.35 -0.26
C VAL A 280 13.84 1.55 -1.67
N VAL A 281 13.18 2.68 -1.89
CA VAL A 281 12.55 3.08 -3.16
C VAL A 281 13.35 4.16 -3.89
N ALA A 282 14.25 4.86 -3.19
CA ALA A 282 15.21 5.79 -3.78
C ALA A 282 16.51 5.80 -2.96
N GLY A 283 17.65 5.93 -3.66
CA GLY A 283 19.01 5.86 -3.13
C GLY A 283 19.85 4.81 -3.86
N SER A 284 21.14 4.73 -3.57
CA SER A 284 22.05 3.76 -4.20
C SER A 284 21.77 2.32 -3.74
N ALA A 285 22.08 1.34 -4.58
CA ALA A 285 21.91 -0.07 -4.26
C ALA A 285 22.82 -0.54 -3.12
N GLU A 286 23.96 0.11 -2.92
CA GLU A 286 24.91 -0.20 -1.85
C GLU A 286 24.34 0.20 -0.50
N HIS A 287 23.97 1.46 -0.32
CA HIS A 287 23.39 1.95 0.91
C HIS A 287 22.02 1.35 1.18
N ALA A 288 21.25 1.01 0.12
CA ALA A 288 19.98 0.29 0.28
C ALA A 288 20.18 -1.09 0.91
N ARG A 289 21.20 -1.84 0.52
CA ARG A 289 21.55 -3.12 1.16
C ARG A 289 21.98 -2.92 2.60
N HIS A 290 22.85 -1.95 2.84
CA HIS A 290 23.37 -1.64 4.18
C HIS A 290 22.24 -1.34 5.17
N ILE A 291 21.34 -0.41 4.85
CA ILE A 291 20.23 -0.05 5.77
C ILE A 291 19.26 -1.22 6.02
N ILE A 292 18.96 -2.02 5.01
CA ILE A 292 18.09 -3.20 5.19
C ILE A 292 18.77 -4.26 6.04
N ASP A 293 20.08 -4.48 5.89
CA ASP A 293 20.85 -5.43 6.72
C ASP A 293 20.93 -4.95 8.18
N LEU A 294 21.07 -3.65 8.39
CA LEU A 294 21.06 -3.02 9.71
C LEU A 294 19.70 -3.18 10.41
N LEU A 295 18.57 -3.04 9.69
CA LEU A 295 17.23 -3.15 10.25
C LEU A 295 16.72 -4.59 10.38
N ARG A 296 17.34 -5.56 9.69
CA ARG A 296 16.92 -6.96 9.70
C ARG A 296 16.87 -7.61 11.08
N PRO A 297 17.87 -7.44 12.00
CA PRO A 297 17.82 -8.02 13.34
C PRO A 297 16.66 -7.50 14.19
N PHE A 298 16.26 -6.24 13.99
CA PHE A 298 15.07 -5.69 14.63
C PHE A 298 13.80 -6.34 14.11
N THR A 299 13.68 -6.53 12.80
CA THR A 299 12.48 -7.07 12.14
C THR A 299 12.33 -8.58 12.37
N TYR A 300 13.42 -9.35 12.17
CA TYR A 300 13.41 -10.80 12.17
C TYR A 300 14.33 -11.35 13.27
N ARG A 301 13.76 -11.57 14.45
CA ARG A 301 14.50 -12.17 15.57
C ARG A 301 14.76 -13.65 15.33
N ARG A 302 15.96 -14.11 15.63
CA ARG A 302 16.39 -15.50 15.41
C ARG A 302 15.71 -16.49 16.36
N TYR A 303 15.32 -16.03 17.54
CA TYR A 303 14.67 -16.84 18.56
C TYR A 303 13.19 -16.47 18.66
N ILE A 304 12.35 -17.49 18.88
CA ILE A 304 10.93 -17.29 19.12
C ILE A 304 10.81 -16.56 20.47
N ASP A 305 10.26 -15.39 20.42
CA ASP A 305 9.96 -14.58 21.59
C ASP A 305 8.48 -14.82 21.95
N PHE A 306 8.24 -15.50 23.06
CA PHE A 306 6.88 -15.73 23.54
C PHE A 306 6.13 -14.42 23.80
N SER A 307 6.85 -13.35 24.17
CA SER A 307 6.26 -12.00 24.28
C SER A 307 5.74 -11.47 22.95
N ALA A 308 6.35 -11.86 21.83
CA ALA A 308 5.88 -11.49 20.49
C ALA A 308 4.53 -12.17 20.14
N ILE A 309 4.33 -13.41 20.59
CA ILE A 309 3.04 -14.10 20.39
C ILE A 309 1.94 -13.39 21.17
N GLU A 310 2.21 -12.99 22.42
CA GLU A 310 1.26 -12.26 23.25
C GLU A 310 0.96 -10.85 22.67
N SER A 311 1.98 -10.15 22.17
CA SER A 311 1.81 -8.88 21.44
C SER A 311 0.92 -9.05 20.21
N LEU A 312 1.08 -10.15 19.45
CA LEU A 312 0.25 -10.46 18.29
C LEU A 312 -1.21 -10.78 18.69
N ARG A 313 -1.42 -11.51 19.81
CA ARG A 313 -2.77 -11.73 20.37
C ARG A 313 -3.45 -10.42 20.76
N SER A 314 -2.74 -9.56 21.48
CA SER A 314 -3.20 -8.23 21.85
C SER A 314 -3.55 -7.37 20.62
N MET A 315 -2.72 -7.40 19.59
CA MET A 315 -2.96 -6.70 18.32
C MET A 315 -4.20 -7.24 17.60
N LYS A 316 -4.39 -8.57 17.54
CA LYS A 316 -5.61 -9.21 17.00
C LYS A 316 -6.87 -8.73 17.73
N GLN A 317 -6.83 -8.72 19.07
CA GLN A 317 -7.96 -8.25 19.88
C GLN A 317 -8.25 -6.76 19.62
N MET A 318 -7.21 -5.90 19.52
CA MET A 318 -7.37 -4.49 19.19
C MET A 318 -8.01 -4.29 17.82
N ILE A 319 -7.58 -5.04 16.80
CA ILE A 319 -8.17 -5.00 15.45
C ILE A 319 -9.67 -5.31 15.51
N ARG A 320 -10.06 -6.40 16.20
CA ARG A 320 -11.48 -6.79 16.34
C ARG A 320 -12.30 -5.77 17.11
N LYS A 321 -11.78 -5.27 18.24
CA LYS A 321 -12.47 -4.26 19.05
C LYS A 321 -12.68 -2.97 18.27
N GLU A 322 -11.69 -2.52 17.53
CA GLU A 322 -11.75 -1.29 16.75
C GLU A 322 -12.73 -1.40 15.57
N ALA A 323 -12.73 -2.52 14.85
CA ALA A 323 -13.71 -2.78 13.79
C ALA A 323 -15.15 -2.70 14.31
N LYS A 324 -15.43 -3.36 15.44
CA LYS A 324 -16.75 -3.35 16.08
C LYS A 324 -17.13 -1.96 16.63
N ARG A 325 -16.18 -1.26 17.27
CA ARG A 325 -16.43 0.07 17.88
C ARG A 325 -16.79 1.12 16.82
N ARG A 326 -16.16 1.06 15.63
CA ARG A 326 -16.38 2.03 14.54
C ARG A 326 -17.49 1.64 13.59
N GLY A 327 -18.12 0.47 13.74
CA GLY A 327 -19.14 0.00 12.80
C GLY A 327 -18.59 -0.16 11.37
N LEU A 328 -17.42 -0.80 11.23
CA LEU A 328 -16.71 -0.93 9.96
C LEU A 328 -17.20 -2.12 9.12
N ASP A 329 -18.44 -2.56 9.29
CA ASP A 329 -18.98 -3.72 8.57
C ASP A 329 -18.94 -3.55 7.04
N ASN A 330 -19.06 -2.32 6.57
CA ASN A 330 -18.96 -1.96 5.15
C ASN A 330 -17.54 -1.62 4.67
N ASP A 331 -16.52 -1.73 5.51
CA ASP A 331 -15.12 -1.50 5.12
C ASP A 331 -14.48 -2.81 4.65
N VAL A 332 -14.02 -2.85 3.38
CA VAL A 332 -13.43 -4.07 2.80
C VAL A 332 -12.01 -4.35 3.30
N LYS A 333 -11.36 -3.37 3.93
CA LYS A 333 -10.02 -3.52 4.49
C LYS A 333 -10.05 -3.80 5.99
N LEU A 334 -10.81 -3.02 6.75
CA LEU A 334 -10.78 -3.00 8.22
C LEU A 334 -11.96 -3.77 8.85
N GLY A 335 -13.01 -4.07 8.09
CA GLY A 335 -14.13 -4.89 8.52
C GLY A 335 -13.74 -6.34 8.77
N ALA A 336 -14.61 -7.09 9.44
CA ALA A 336 -14.41 -8.52 9.66
C ALA A 336 -14.29 -9.28 8.33
N GLY A 337 -13.32 -10.17 8.24
CA GLY A 337 -13.01 -10.88 7.00
C GLY A 337 -12.37 -9.99 5.92
N GLY A 338 -11.83 -8.81 6.29
CA GLY A 338 -11.23 -7.86 5.38
C GLY A 338 -9.75 -8.11 5.07
N ILE A 339 -9.20 -7.29 4.20
CA ILE A 339 -7.80 -7.39 3.72
C ILE A 339 -6.80 -7.41 4.89
N ARG A 340 -7.05 -6.61 5.94
CA ARG A 340 -6.17 -6.51 7.11
C ARG A 340 -6.01 -7.83 7.86
N GLU A 341 -7.05 -8.66 7.92
CA GLU A 341 -6.98 -9.96 8.56
C GLU A 341 -6.09 -10.93 7.77
N ILE A 342 -6.15 -10.90 6.42
CA ILE A 342 -5.27 -11.70 5.56
C ILE A 342 -3.81 -11.26 5.70
N GLU A 343 -3.56 -9.95 5.65
CA GLU A 343 -2.21 -9.40 5.87
C GLU A 343 -1.67 -9.77 7.24
N PHE A 344 -2.51 -9.72 8.28
CA PHE A 344 -2.13 -10.08 9.63
C PHE A 344 -1.74 -11.56 9.75
N ILE A 345 -2.51 -12.48 9.13
CA ILE A 345 -2.17 -13.91 9.08
C ILE A 345 -0.75 -14.09 8.53
N ALA A 346 -0.47 -13.54 7.35
CA ALA A 346 0.83 -13.66 6.71
C ALA A 346 1.96 -13.09 7.58
N GLN A 347 1.78 -11.87 8.10
CA GLN A 347 2.80 -11.16 8.88
C GLN A 347 3.05 -11.78 10.26
N CYS A 348 2.06 -12.45 10.87
CA CYS A 348 2.29 -13.23 12.08
C CYS A 348 3.34 -14.32 11.86
N PHE A 349 3.20 -15.12 10.80
CA PHE A 349 4.18 -16.15 10.48
C PHE A 349 5.55 -15.56 10.13
N GLN A 350 5.59 -14.43 9.45
CA GLN A 350 6.82 -13.72 9.13
C GLN A 350 7.57 -13.30 10.42
N LEU A 351 6.87 -12.77 11.41
CA LEU A 351 7.49 -12.37 12.69
C LEU A 351 7.95 -13.57 13.53
N ILE A 352 7.20 -14.66 13.52
CA ILE A 352 7.49 -15.85 14.32
C ILE A 352 8.62 -16.68 13.69
N ARG A 353 8.61 -16.85 12.37
CA ARG A 353 9.47 -17.79 11.66
C ARG A 353 10.50 -17.15 10.73
N GLY A 354 10.29 -15.91 10.28
CA GLY A 354 11.15 -15.23 9.29
C GLY A 354 12.61 -15.07 9.73
N GLY A 355 12.91 -15.14 11.02
CA GLY A 355 14.30 -15.18 11.51
C GLY A 355 15.06 -16.47 11.20
N ARG A 356 14.35 -17.56 10.88
CA ARG A 356 14.91 -18.88 10.53
C ARG A 356 14.62 -19.28 9.08
N GLU A 357 13.46 -18.90 8.58
CA GLU A 357 12.94 -19.25 7.24
C GLU A 357 13.02 -17.99 6.35
N ILE A 358 14.13 -17.83 5.63
CA ILE A 358 14.44 -16.63 4.82
C ILE A 358 13.38 -16.39 3.74
N GLN A 359 12.76 -17.44 3.20
CA GLN A 359 11.68 -17.34 2.22
C GLN A 359 10.44 -16.60 2.76
N LEU A 360 10.26 -16.55 4.08
CA LEU A 360 9.20 -15.75 4.71
C LEU A 360 9.56 -14.27 4.88
N GLN A 361 10.79 -13.84 4.55
CA GLN A 361 11.17 -12.43 4.51
C GLN A 361 10.72 -11.73 3.21
N GLU A 362 9.90 -12.38 2.40
CA GLU A 362 9.22 -11.76 1.24
C GLU A 362 8.23 -10.67 1.72
N ARG A 363 8.03 -9.63 0.91
CA ARG A 363 7.16 -8.50 1.26
C ARG A 363 5.73 -8.64 0.74
N ARG A 364 5.55 -9.34 -0.39
CA ARG A 364 4.25 -9.50 -1.05
C ARG A 364 3.43 -10.57 -0.35
N VAL A 365 2.23 -10.19 0.12
CA VAL A 365 1.33 -11.07 0.87
C VAL A 365 1.04 -12.38 0.12
N GLN A 366 0.75 -12.30 -1.17
CA GLN A 366 0.44 -13.48 -1.97
C GLN A 366 1.61 -14.49 -2.04
N LYS A 367 2.87 -14.00 -2.12
CA LYS A 367 4.04 -14.87 -2.12
C LYS A 367 4.30 -15.47 -0.75
N VAL A 368 4.10 -14.69 0.32
CA VAL A 368 4.19 -15.19 1.69
C VAL A 368 3.18 -16.31 1.93
N LEU A 369 1.91 -16.12 1.56
CA LEU A 369 0.88 -17.14 1.71
C LEU A 369 1.26 -18.45 0.97
N ARG A 370 1.77 -18.38 -0.25
CA ARG A 370 2.26 -19.57 -0.98
C ARG A 370 3.42 -20.25 -0.25
N ALA A 371 4.39 -19.47 0.23
CA ALA A 371 5.50 -20.01 1.02
C ALA A 371 5.03 -20.68 2.33
N LEU A 372 3.96 -20.21 2.94
CA LEU A 372 3.37 -20.84 4.13
C LEU A 372 2.77 -22.22 3.82
N ALA A 373 2.15 -22.40 2.66
CA ALA A 373 1.70 -23.73 2.22
C ALA A 373 2.89 -24.66 1.92
N GLU A 374 3.88 -24.19 1.18
CA GLU A 374 5.09 -24.96 0.81
C GLU A 374 5.87 -25.44 2.04
N ASN A 375 5.89 -24.63 3.11
CA ASN A 375 6.54 -24.98 4.39
C ASN A 375 5.61 -25.68 5.40
N ASN A 376 4.42 -26.11 4.98
CA ASN A 376 3.41 -26.75 5.83
C ASN A 376 3.05 -25.94 7.10
N CYS A 377 3.10 -24.61 7.01
CA CYS A 377 2.69 -23.71 8.10
C CYS A 377 1.18 -23.48 8.10
N LEU A 378 0.56 -23.52 6.92
CA LEU A 378 -0.89 -23.47 6.73
C LEU A 378 -1.33 -24.57 5.76
N PRO A 379 -2.55 -25.13 5.93
CA PRO A 379 -3.12 -26.06 4.96
C PRO A 379 -3.24 -25.40 3.57
N ALA A 380 -2.93 -26.15 2.50
CA ALA A 380 -2.99 -25.63 1.12
C ALA A 380 -4.38 -25.06 0.78
N ILE A 381 -5.46 -25.71 1.22
CA ILE A 381 -6.82 -25.24 0.99
C ILE A 381 -7.09 -23.88 1.67
N ALA A 382 -6.55 -23.67 2.86
CA ALA A 382 -6.66 -22.38 3.57
C ALA A 382 -5.91 -21.27 2.81
N VAL A 383 -4.73 -21.58 2.28
CA VAL A 383 -3.93 -20.63 1.48
C VAL A 383 -4.66 -20.28 0.18
N ASP A 384 -5.26 -21.25 -0.52
CA ASP A 384 -6.03 -20.99 -1.73
C ASP A 384 -7.25 -20.10 -1.47
N GLU A 385 -8.00 -20.36 -0.40
CA GLU A 385 -9.14 -19.51 0.00
C GLU A 385 -8.71 -18.10 0.37
N LEU A 386 -7.60 -17.94 1.11
CA LEU A 386 -7.03 -16.63 1.47
C LEU A 386 -6.52 -15.86 0.25
N LEU A 387 -5.87 -16.52 -0.72
CA LEU A 387 -5.41 -15.91 -1.96
C LEU A 387 -6.56 -15.43 -2.83
N GLN A 388 -7.61 -16.25 -2.99
CA GLN A 388 -8.82 -15.85 -3.73
C GLN A 388 -9.50 -14.66 -3.07
N ALA A 389 -9.68 -14.70 -1.74
CA ALA A 389 -10.25 -13.59 -0.97
C ALA A 389 -9.40 -12.33 -1.07
N TYR A 390 -8.07 -12.44 -1.00
CA TYR A 390 -7.16 -11.29 -1.12
C TYR A 390 -7.32 -10.61 -2.48
N VAL A 391 -7.30 -11.37 -3.57
CA VAL A 391 -7.47 -10.82 -4.93
C VAL A 391 -8.84 -10.18 -5.09
N PHE A 392 -9.90 -10.82 -4.62
CA PHE A 392 -11.26 -10.29 -4.71
C PHE A 392 -11.43 -8.98 -3.93
N LEU A 393 -11.00 -8.96 -2.67
CA LEU A 393 -11.11 -7.77 -1.80
C LEU A 393 -10.24 -6.60 -2.29
N ARG A 394 -9.04 -6.89 -2.83
CA ARG A 394 -8.17 -5.86 -3.42
C ARG A 394 -8.75 -5.28 -4.70
N ASN A 395 -9.33 -6.11 -5.59
CA ASN A 395 -10.04 -5.62 -6.76
C ASN A 395 -11.27 -4.78 -6.37
N THR A 396 -11.95 -5.15 -5.28
CA THR A 396 -13.05 -4.35 -4.74
C THR A 396 -12.56 -3.00 -4.23
N GLU A 397 -11.44 -2.97 -3.50
CA GLU A 397 -10.80 -1.72 -3.04
C GLU A 397 -10.39 -0.85 -4.23
N HIS A 398 -9.85 -1.43 -5.32
CA HIS A 398 -9.53 -0.71 -6.56
C HIS A 398 -10.76 -0.10 -7.21
N ALA A 399 -11.86 -0.84 -7.34
CA ALA A 399 -13.10 -0.33 -7.92
C ALA A 399 -13.66 0.86 -7.13
N ILE A 400 -13.63 0.81 -5.79
CA ILE A 400 -14.04 1.92 -4.92
C ILE A 400 -13.14 3.14 -5.17
N GLN A 401 -11.83 2.96 -5.26
CA GLN A 401 -10.85 4.04 -5.39
C GLN A 401 -10.83 4.64 -6.79
N ALA A 402 -10.94 3.80 -7.83
CA ALA A 402 -10.93 4.25 -9.23
C ALA A 402 -12.11 5.17 -9.56
N PHE A 403 -13.22 5.04 -8.83
CA PHE A 403 -14.42 5.82 -9.13
C PHE A 403 -14.16 7.33 -9.08
N ARG A 404 -13.50 7.84 -8.01
CA ARG A 404 -13.24 9.28 -7.83
C ARG A 404 -11.81 9.63 -7.40
N ASP A 405 -10.84 8.72 -7.52
CA ASP A 405 -9.47 8.88 -7.01
C ASP A 405 -9.46 9.28 -5.53
N GLN A 406 -10.28 8.61 -4.71
CA GLN A 406 -10.41 8.86 -3.29
C GLN A 406 -9.87 7.68 -2.47
N GLN A 407 -9.16 8.01 -1.39
CA GLN A 407 -8.71 7.01 -0.42
C GLN A 407 -9.91 6.54 0.43
N SER A 408 -10.65 5.59 -0.12
CA SER A 408 -11.79 4.96 0.56
C SER A 408 -11.72 3.45 0.42
N GLN A 409 -12.21 2.76 1.44
CA GLN A 409 -12.41 1.31 1.46
C GLN A 409 -13.85 0.96 1.83
N MET A 410 -14.72 1.97 1.95
CA MET A 410 -16.12 1.79 2.31
C MET A 410 -16.96 1.42 1.08
N LEU A 411 -17.73 0.35 1.21
CA LEU A 411 -18.72 -0.01 0.21
C LEU A 411 -19.77 1.12 0.07
N PRO A 412 -20.21 1.42 -1.16
CA PRO A 412 -21.18 2.48 -1.37
C PRO A 412 -22.54 2.17 -0.75
N GLY A 413 -23.19 3.21 -0.21
CA GLY A 413 -24.55 3.13 0.35
C GLY A 413 -25.64 3.26 -0.70
N ASP A 414 -25.40 4.02 -1.77
CA ASP A 414 -26.39 4.39 -2.77
C ASP A 414 -26.41 3.43 -3.97
N ASP A 415 -27.52 3.32 -4.65
CA ASP A 415 -27.74 2.35 -5.74
C ASP A 415 -26.86 2.62 -6.96
N TYR A 416 -26.65 3.89 -7.35
CA TYR A 416 -25.81 4.20 -8.51
C TYR A 416 -24.33 3.81 -8.31
N PRO A 417 -23.63 4.22 -7.25
CA PRO A 417 -22.28 3.74 -7.00
C PRO A 417 -22.19 2.21 -6.78
N ARG A 418 -23.24 1.56 -6.25
CA ARG A 418 -23.32 0.09 -6.16
C ARG A 418 -23.34 -0.56 -7.53
N SER A 419 -24.14 -0.03 -8.45
CA SER A 419 -24.21 -0.51 -9.84
C SER A 419 -22.87 -0.33 -10.56
N VAL A 420 -22.19 0.81 -10.36
CA VAL A 420 -20.86 1.07 -10.92
C VAL A 420 -19.84 0.06 -10.39
N LEU A 421 -19.84 -0.20 -9.08
CA LEU A 421 -18.91 -1.14 -8.46
C LEU A 421 -19.14 -2.58 -8.93
N ALA A 422 -20.39 -3.04 -8.96
CA ALA A 422 -20.75 -4.36 -9.48
C ALA A 422 -20.31 -4.51 -10.95
N PHE A 423 -20.60 -3.53 -11.78
CA PHE A 423 -20.19 -3.50 -13.19
C PHE A 423 -18.66 -3.52 -13.38
N TYR A 424 -17.92 -2.70 -12.59
CA TYR A 424 -16.46 -2.68 -12.61
C TYR A 424 -15.87 -4.07 -12.33
N LEU A 425 -16.46 -4.79 -11.36
CA LEU A 425 -16.00 -6.12 -10.94
C LEU A 425 -16.51 -7.24 -11.85
N GLY A 426 -17.40 -6.95 -12.82
CA GLY A 426 -17.95 -7.92 -13.77
C GLY A 426 -19.15 -8.71 -13.25
N PHE A 427 -19.88 -8.17 -12.27
CA PHE A 427 -21.12 -8.73 -11.75
C PHE A 427 -22.34 -8.11 -12.43
N ASP A 428 -23.35 -8.92 -12.70
CA ASP A 428 -24.60 -8.47 -13.31
C ASP A 428 -25.41 -7.57 -12.38
N ASP A 429 -25.31 -7.78 -11.07
CA ASP A 429 -25.98 -6.96 -10.07
C ASP A 429 -25.26 -6.93 -8.71
N TRP A 430 -25.70 -6.03 -7.84
CA TRP A 430 -25.18 -5.88 -6.48
C TRP A 430 -25.40 -7.10 -5.59
N GLY A 431 -26.50 -7.84 -5.75
CA GLY A 431 -26.82 -9.01 -4.95
C GLY A 431 -25.82 -10.15 -5.19
N LEU A 432 -25.46 -10.39 -6.46
CA LEU A 432 -24.44 -11.39 -6.81
C LEU A 432 -23.08 -11.00 -6.25
N PHE A 433 -22.69 -9.73 -6.38
CA PHE A 433 -21.44 -9.21 -5.80
C PHE A 433 -21.43 -9.36 -4.28
N SER A 434 -22.52 -8.96 -3.59
CA SER A 434 -22.61 -9.04 -2.13
C SER A 434 -22.51 -10.48 -1.61
N THR A 435 -23.15 -11.43 -2.29
CA THR A 435 -23.07 -12.87 -1.96
C THR A 435 -21.62 -13.37 -2.05
N GLU A 436 -20.90 -12.98 -3.10
CA GLU A 436 -19.51 -13.39 -3.28
C GLU A 436 -18.59 -12.73 -2.25
N LEU A 437 -18.82 -11.46 -1.93
CA LEU A 437 -18.10 -10.74 -0.87
C LEU A 437 -18.27 -11.41 0.48
N ASP A 438 -19.50 -11.78 0.84
CA ASP A 438 -19.81 -12.43 2.12
C ASP A 438 -19.14 -13.81 2.21
N ARG A 439 -19.10 -14.57 1.11
CA ARG A 439 -18.38 -15.85 1.03
C ARG A 439 -16.89 -15.67 1.33
N HIS A 440 -16.24 -14.71 0.69
CA HIS A 440 -14.83 -14.43 0.91
C HIS A 440 -14.53 -13.95 2.32
N ARG A 441 -15.34 -13.04 2.85
CA ARG A 441 -15.22 -12.54 4.22
C ARG A 441 -15.38 -13.65 5.26
N HIS A 442 -16.33 -14.56 5.05
CA HIS A 442 -16.54 -15.71 5.93
C HIS A 442 -15.29 -16.60 5.97
N ASN A 443 -14.72 -16.94 4.82
CA ASN A 443 -13.50 -17.75 4.74
C ASN A 443 -12.34 -17.09 5.47
N VAL A 444 -12.10 -15.79 5.23
CA VAL A 444 -11.02 -15.05 5.90
C VAL A 444 -11.21 -15.02 7.41
N SER A 445 -12.41 -14.70 7.90
CA SER A 445 -12.71 -14.65 9.34
C SER A 445 -12.49 -15.99 10.02
N ARG A 446 -12.86 -17.11 9.36
CA ARG A 446 -12.60 -18.46 9.85
C ARG A 446 -11.10 -18.70 10.02
N HIS A 447 -10.30 -18.51 8.96
CA HIS A 447 -8.86 -18.72 9.03
C HIS A 447 -8.17 -17.77 10.00
N PHE A 448 -8.63 -16.53 10.08
CA PHE A 448 -8.12 -15.57 11.06
C PHE A 448 -8.44 -15.97 12.51
N ALA A 449 -9.56 -16.64 12.75
CA ALA A 449 -9.88 -17.20 14.06
C ALA A 449 -8.88 -18.29 14.44
N ASP A 450 -8.52 -19.17 13.50
CA ASP A 450 -7.70 -20.36 13.74
C ASP A 450 -6.20 -20.06 13.97
N VAL A 451 -5.66 -19.01 13.36
CA VAL A 451 -4.19 -18.75 13.31
C VAL A 451 -3.55 -18.45 14.67
N ILE A 452 -4.29 -17.99 15.67
CA ILE A 452 -3.74 -17.62 17.00
C ILE A 452 -4.58 -18.22 18.15
N THR A 453 -5.38 -19.21 17.90
CA THR A 453 -5.97 -20.03 18.95
C THR A 453 -4.92 -21.03 19.41
N ASP A 454 -4.59 -20.96 20.70
CA ASP A 454 -3.80 -21.99 21.34
C ASP A 454 -4.61 -23.29 21.28
N PRO A 455 -4.08 -24.40 20.74
CA PRO A 455 -4.77 -25.67 20.79
C PRO A 455 -5.09 -26.11 22.24
N GLU A 456 -4.34 -25.60 23.22
CA GLU A 456 -4.55 -25.86 24.65
C GLU A 456 -5.57 -24.92 25.31
N GLU A 457 -5.93 -23.77 24.70
CA GLU A 457 -7.01 -22.89 25.21
C GLU A 457 -8.42 -23.39 24.87
N SER A 458 -8.59 -24.45 24.11
CA SER A 458 -9.89 -24.78 23.49
C SER A 458 -10.86 -25.55 24.37
N SER A 459 -10.51 -26.13 25.51
CA SER A 459 -11.47 -26.68 26.47
C SER A 459 -10.97 -26.66 27.91
N GLU A 460 -9.73 -27.08 28.18
CA GLU A 460 -9.23 -27.22 29.54
C GLU A 460 -8.88 -25.87 30.21
N ALA A 461 -8.35 -24.92 29.48
CA ALA A 461 -8.01 -23.59 30.03
C ALA A 461 -9.24 -22.73 30.30
N GLN A 462 -10.29 -22.82 29.46
CA GLN A 462 -11.57 -22.16 29.73
C GLN A 462 -12.31 -22.79 30.91
N GLU A 463 -12.25 -24.11 31.03
CA GLU A 463 -12.79 -24.83 32.18
C GLU A 463 -11.99 -24.53 33.45
N LEU A 464 -10.68 -24.45 33.36
CA LEU A 464 -9.79 -24.08 34.46
C LEU A 464 -10.03 -22.64 34.93
N ASP A 465 -10.12 -21.68 33.99
CA ASP A 465 -10.37 -20.25 34.29
C ASP A 465 -11.79 -20.04 34.86
N SER A 466 -12.80 -20.80 34.40
CA SER A 466 -14.13 -20.83 34.98
C SER A 466 -14.09 -21.36 36.42
N ARG A 467 -13.38 -22.47 36.67
CA ARG A 467 -13.25 -23.06 38.02
C ARG A 467 -12.44 -22.17 38.98
N TRP A 468 -11.40 -21.44 38.49
CA TRP A 468 -10.72 -20.43 39.28
C TRP A 468 -11.61 -19.24 39.64
N ARG A 469 -12.47 -18.83 38.71
CA ARG A 469 -13.43 -17.75 38.94
C ARG A 469 -14.50 -18.15 39.94
N GLU A 470 -15.02 -19.39 39.85
CA GLU A 470 -15.96 -19.95 40.83
C GLU A 470 -15.32 -20.09 42.22
N LEU A 471 -14.02 -20.45 42.28
CA LEU A 471 -13.26 -20.46 43.53
C LEU A 471 -13.16 -19.05 44.17
N TRP A 472 -12.83 -18.02 43.39
CA TRP A 472 -12.73 -16.64 43.87
C TRP A 472 -14.08 -16.04 44.29
N LEU A 473 -15.18 -16.49 43.68
CA LEU A 473 -16.55 -16.09 44.03
C LEU A 473 -17.11 -16.88 45.21
N GLY A 474 -16.40 -17.91 45.69
CA GLY A 474 -16.86 -18.77 46.77
C GLY A 474 -18.01 -19.71 46.36
N GLU A 475 -18.17 -19.99 45.08
CA GLU A 475 -19.22 -20.81 44.53
C GLU A 475 -18.85 -22.31 44.46
N LEU A 476 -17.56 -22.66 44.65
CA LEU A 476 -17.12 -24.06 44.69
C LEU A 476 -17.29 -24.68 46.09
N GLU A 477 -17.75 -25.91 46.10
CA GLU A 477 -17.78 -26.73 47.32
C GLU A 477 -16.36 -26.92 47.87
N PRO A 478 -16.15 -26.87 49.22
CA PRO A 478 -14.83 -26.92 49.86
C PRO A 478 -13.91 -28.06 49.40
N PRO A 479 -14.38 -29.30 49.18
CA PRO A 479 -13.52 -30.38 48.70
C PRO A 479 -13.02 -30.20 47.28
N VAL A 480 -13.84 -29.56 46.41
CA VAL A 480 -13.49 -29.29 45.02
C VAL A 480 -12.52 -28.12 44.92
N ALA A 481 -12.71 -27.10 45.75
CA ALA A 481 -11.82 -25.96 45.90
C ALA A 481 -10.43 -26.40 46.37
N LEU A 482 -10.34 -27.28 47.36
CA LEU A 482 -9.11 -27.81 47.87
C LEU A 482 -8.34 -28.64 46.84
N ALA A 483 -9.05 -29.51 46.10
CA ALA A 483 -8.46 -30.29 45.03
C ALA A 483 -7.89 -29.40 43.92
N LEU A 484 -8.59 -28.33 43.49
CA LEU A 484 -8.12 -27.36 42.49
C LEU A 484 -6.87 -26.64 42.94
N LEU A 485 -6.76 -26.28 44.23
CA LEU A 485 -5.58 -25.64 44.79
C LEU A 485 -4.38 -26.60 44.86
N GLN A 486 -4.60 -27.84 45.27
CA GLN A 486 -3.53 -28.86 45.40
C GLN A 486 -2.98 -29.27 44.04
N ASP A 487 -3.85 -29.48 43.04
CA ASP A 487 -3.46 -29.84 41.65
C ASP A 487 -2.63 -28.74 40.99
N ASN A 488 -2.74 -27.48 41.42
CA ASN A 488 -1.99 -26.33 40.90
C ASN A 488 -0.87 -25.86 41.85
N GLY A 489 -0.44 -26.67 42.82
CA GLY A 489 0.75 -26.43 43.63
C GLY A 489 0.60 -25.42 44.78
N HIS A 490 -0.66 -25.19 45.22
CA HIS A 490 -0.96 -24.39 46.41
C HIS A 490 -1.25 -25.33 47.58
N GLU A 491 -0.49 -25.22 48.70
CA GLU A 491 -0.74 -25.97 49.92
C GLU A 491 -1.92 -25.41 50.75
#